data_2507ee22801adc9138efc0ec527255fc
#
_entry.id   2507ee22801adc9138efc0ec527255fc
#
_cell.length_a   1.000
_cell.length_b   1.000
_cell.length_c   1.000
_cell.angle_alpha   90.00
_cell.angle_beta   90.00
_cell.angle_gamma   90.00
#
_symmetry.space_group_name_H-M   'P 1'
#
loop_
_entity.id
_entity.type
_entity.pdbx_description
1 polymer ?
#
loop_
_entity_poly.entity_id
_entity_poly.type
_entity_poly.pdbx_seq_one_letter_code
_entity_poly.pdbx_strand_id
1 'polypeptide(L)'
;MYLIFILLNYVIQASTVILVPKEDKLYNFNFFSFNVEHNVENLASIGDFSLYKTNIDNYNKYKNTFDHLFDVEEEQVYKVSPITFVSKGTENENNKILFVQEPGNLEFEVQESVPWHLDRISKRNLPLDGTYAYSEPGSCHRNSDVEIETVVVDTGCDVTHPEFEGRATFLENFTGDNEDYDGNSHGTHCSGIVGSKTYGVCKDAKIFCVKVLDSQGSGSTSGVIAGMNYAFNRHLEKEKKNPKLRTIMSMSLGGGKSLAMNRAVENMVKTSNTFYIAVAAGNENSDACRTSPASARGILTVMAMGRDDQRAYFSNYGKCCSIYGTGVEVKSTIPGGKTAVYSGSSMSTPEIVGTLNHYLDQFPQMNMKQIKEKMLEDATKDTIEGNPKFTPNLMSFVKRQDD
;
A
#
# COMPACT_ATOMS: atom_id res chain seq x y z
N MET A 1 41.45 5.96 -37.40
CA MET A 1 40.00 6.29 -37.43
C MET A 1 39.25 4.97 -37.24
N TYR A 2 39.02 4.59 -35.98
CA TYR A 2 38.31 3.35 -35.65
C TYR A 2 36.86 3.73 -35.34
N LEU A 3 35.95 3.25 -36.17
CA LEU A 3 34.50 3.34 -35.94
C LEU A 3 34.17 2.27 -34.89
N ILE A 4 33.78 2.70 -33.69
CA ILE A 4 33.18 1.81 -32.70
C ILE A 4 31.68 1.72 -33.03
N PHE A 5 31.27 0.58 -33.57
CA PHE A 5 29.86 0.20 -33.63
C PHE A 5 29.40 -0.18 -32.23
N ILE A 6 28.70 0.74 -31.57
CA ILE A 6 27.90 0.40 -30.39
C ILE A 6 26.65 -0.29 -30.91
N LEU A 7 26.64 -1.61 -30.90
CA LEU A 7 25.42 -2.40 -31.02
C LEU A 7 24.60 -2.17 -29.73
N LEU A 8 23.67 -1.24 -29.79
CA LEU A 8 22.55 -1.18 -28.87
C LEU A 8 21.72 -2.45 -29.12
N ASN A 9 21.93 -3.46 -28.29
CA ASN A 9 20.97 -4.55 -28.11
C ASN A 9 19.69 -3.95 -27.48
N TYR A 10 18.83 -3.37 -28.31
CA TYR A 10 17.42 -3.27 -27.98
C TYR A 10 16.88 -4.69 -27.99
N VAL A 11 16.81 -5.32 -26.82
CA VAL A 11 15.87 -6.39 -26.62
C VAL A 11 14.50 -5.76 -26.80
N ILE A 12 13.91 -5.95 -27.97
CA ILE A 12 12.49 -5.68 -28.18
C ILE A 12 11.78 -6.69 -27.29
N GLN A 13 11.54 -6.32 -26.05
CA GLN A 13 10.62 -7.05 -25.20
C GLN A 13 9.28 -6.91 -25.92
N ALA A 14 8.76 -8.03 -26.42
CA ALA A 14 7.48 -8.04 -27.11
C ALA A 14 6.46 -7.36 -26.17
N SER A 15 5.91 -6.24 -26.63
CA SER A 15 4.98 -5.46 -25.81
C SER A 15 3.82 -6.35 -25.39
N THR A 16 3.56 -6.40 -24.10
CA THR A 16 2.43 -7.14 -23.51
C THR A 16 1.20 -6.26 -23.51
N VAL A 17 0.06 -6.84 -23.83
CA VAL A 17 -1.26 -6.21 -23.66
C VAL A 17 -2.05 -6.96 -22.60
N ILE A 18 -2.79 -6.20 -21.81
CA ILE A 18 -3.68 -6.69 -20.78
C ILE A 18 -5.10 -6.70 -21.32
N LEU A 19 -5.77 -7.82 -21.14
CA LEU A 19 -7.12 -8.06 -21.62
C LEU A 19 -8.09 -8.06 -20.44
N VAL A 20 -8.97 -7.06 -20.41
CA VAL A 20 -9.99 -6.89 -19.38
C VAL A 20 -11.34 -7.30 -19.94
N PRO A 21 -11.95 -8.41 -19.50
CA PRO A 21 -13.21 -8.88 -20.04
C PRO A 21 -14.33 -7.84 -19.94
N LYS A 22 -15.11 -7.69 -21.02
CA LYS A 22 -16.33 -6.87 -21.02
C LYS A 22 -17.45 -7.64 -20.33
N GLU A 23 -18.09 -7.03 -19.34
CA GLU A 23 -19.09 -7.69 -18.50
C GLU A 23 -20.28 -8.28 -19.30
N ASP A 24 -20.70 -7.61 -20.39
CA ASP A 24 -21.81 -8.02 -21.24
C ASP A 24 -21.49 -9.16 -22.21
N LYS A 25 -20.22 -9.58 -22.34
CA LYS A 25 -19.77 -10.56 -23.34
C LYS A 25 -19.41 -11.93 -22.77
N LEU A 26 -19.44 -12.10 -21.45
CA LEU A 26 -18.87 -13.28 -20.79
C LEU A 26 -19.88 -14.40 -20.50
N TYR A 27 -21.17 -14.21 -20.75
CA TYR A 27 -22.18 -15.25 -20.54
C TYR A 27 -21.95 -16.42 -21.53
N ASN A 28 -21.57 -17.59 -21.00
CA ASN A 28 -21.29 -18.83 -21.74
C ASN A 28 -19.99 -18.84 -22.57
N PHE A 29 -18.99 -18.02 -22.24
CA PHE A 29 -17.72 -18.03 -22.96
C PHE A 29 -16.79 -19.16 -22.44
N ASN A 30 -16.31 -20.04 -23.34
CA ASN A 30 -15.35 -21.07 -22.96
C ASN A 30 -13.91 -20.52 -23.01
N PHE A 31 -13.47 -19.94 -21.90
CA PHE A 31 -12.14 -19.36 -21.78
C PHE A 31 -11.01 -20.37 -21.99
N PHE A 32 -11.19 -21.64 -21.63
CA PHE A 32 -10.13 -22.63 -21.79
C PHE A 32 -9.77 -22.84 -23.26
N SER A 33 -10.76 -23.12 -24.12
CA SER A 33 -10.51 -23.29 -25.54
C SER A 33 -10.03 -21.99 -26.22
N PHE A 34 -10.58 -20.86 -25.82
CA PHE A 34 -10.16 -19.55 -26.33
C PHE A 34 -8.69 -19.25 -25.99
N ASN A 35 -8.25 -19.50 -24.75
CA ASN A 35 -6.88 -19.26 -24.33
C ASN A 35 -5.88 -20.09 -25.12
N VAL A 36 -6.18 -21.38 -25.35
CA VAL A 36 -5.32 -22.27 -26.13
C VAL A 36 -5.26 -21.84 -27.62
N GLU A 37 -6.41 -21.51 -28.20
CA GLU A 37 -6.49 -21.13 -29.63
C GLU A 37 -5.80 -19.77 -29.90
N HIS A 38 -5.92 -18.81 -28.95
CA HIS A 38 -5.46 -17.44 -29.13
C HIS A 38 -4.18 -17.10 -28.36
N ASN A 39 -3.51 -18.10 -27.76
CA ASN A 39 -2.29 -17.91 -26.96
C ASN A 39 -2.40 -16.79 -25.93
N VAL A 40 -3.41 -16.90 -25.09
CA VAL A 40 -3.73 -15.95 -24.02
C VAL A 40 -3.39 -16.59 -22.68
N GLU A 41 -2.72 -15.87 -21.84
CA GLU A 41 -2.38 -16.31 -20.48
C GLU A 41 -3.32 -15.71 -19.45
N ASN A 42 -3.75 -16.51 -18.46
CA ASN A 42 -4.45 -15.98 -17.29
C ASN A 42 -3.45 -15.20 -16.42
N LEU A 43 -3.72 -13.92 -16.21
CA LEU A 43 -2.88 -13.05 -15.38
C LEU A 43 -3.32 -13.07 -13.91
N ALA A 44 -4.63 -13.03 -13.67
CA ALA A 44 -5.19 -13.03 -12.34
C ALA A 44 -6.63 -13.54 -12.34
N SER A 45 -7.02 -14.26 -11.30
CA SER A 45 -8.41 -14.66 -11.05
C SER A 45 -8.81 -14.21 -9.64
N ILE A 46 -9.85 -13.36 -9.55
CA ILE A 46 -10.29 -12.71 -8.32
C ILE A 46 -11.80 -12.88 -8.20
N GLY A 47 -12.23 -13.88 -7.44
CA GLY A 47 -13.62 -14.30 -7.43
C GLY A 47 -14.08 -14.74 -8.81
N ASP A 48 -15.17 -14.17 -9.30
CA ASP A 48 -15.71 -14.45 -10.64
C ASP A 48 -15.04 -13.60 -11.74
N PHE A 49 -14.08 -12.75 -11.39
CA PHE A 49 -13.40 -11.87 -12.32
C PHE A 49 -12.00 -12.40 -12.65
N SER A 50 -11.66 -12.43 -13.94
CA SER A 50 -10.33 -12.81 -14.41
C SER A 50 -9.75 -11.77 -15.34
N LEU A 51 -8.43 -11.60 -15.28
CA LEU A 51 -7.64 -10.79 -16.17
C LEU A 51 -6.72 -11.68 -16.98
N TYR A 52 -6.46 -11.32 -18.22
CA TYR A 52 -5.62 -12.06 -19.12
C TYR A 52 -4.54 -11.18 -19.72
N LYS A 53 -3.49 -11.80 -20.26
CA LYS A 53 -2.45 -11.11 -21.01
C LYS A 53 -2.08 -11.88 -22.28
N THR A 54 -1.61 -11.16 -23.29
CA THR A 54 -1.02 -11.72 -24.50
C THR A 54 0.05 -10.76 -25.02
N ASN A 55 0.88 -11.21 -25.98
CA ASN A 55 1.81 -10.31 -26.63
C ASN A 55 1.13 -9.48 -27.74
N ILE A 56 1.75 -8.35 -28.11
CA ILE A 56 1.17 -7.41 -29.07
C ILE A 56 0.98 -8.00 -30.47
N ASP A 57 1.87 -8.91 -30.90
CA ASP A 57 1.77 -9.54 -32.23
C ASP A 57 0.56 -10.44 -32.28
N ASN A 58 0.32 -11.22 -31.24
CA ASN A 58 -0.83 -12.08 -31.12
C ASN A 58 -2.13 -11.26 -31.00
N TYR A 59 -2.13 -10.17 -30.23
CA TYR A 59 -3.24 -9.23 -30.20
C TYR A 59 -3.55 -8.68 -31.61
N ASN A 60 -2.55 -8.21 -32.34
CA ASN A 60 -2.73 -7.66 -33.68
C ASN A 60 -3.28 -8.70 -34.66
N LYS A 61 -2.85 -9.95 -34.55
CA LYS A 61 -3.34 -11.06 -35.35
C LYS A 61 -4.84 -11.32 -35.19
N TYR A 62 -5.34 -11.20 -33.96
CA TYR A 62 -6.74 -11.49 -33.59
C TYR A 62 -7.50 -10.26 -33.12
N LYS A 63 -7.08 -9.07 -33.52
CA LYS A 63 -7.55 -7.78 -32.99
C LYS A 63 -9.07 -7.66 -32.91
N ASN A 64 -9.79 -8.00 -33.97
CA ASN A 64 -11.25 -7.88 -33.99
C ASN A 64 -11.92 -8.78 -32.94
N THR A 65 -11.37 -9.96 -32.67
CA THR A 65 -11.87 -10.90 -31.68
C THR A 65 -11.62 -10.36 -30.28
N PHE A 66 -10.40 -9.89 -30.02
CA PHE A 66 -10.05 -9.30 -28.72
C PHE A 66 -10.84 -8.02 -28.43
N ASP A 67 -10.92 -7.08 -29.37
CA ASP A 67 -11.66 -5.84 -29.20
C ASP A 67 -13.17 -6.07 -29.00
N HIS A 68 -13.70 -7.19 -29.51
CA HIS A 68 -15.09 -7.56 -29.27
C HIS A 68 -15.33 -8.04 -27.83
N LEU A 69 -14.42 -8.81 -27.27
CA LEU A 69 -14.56 -9.51 -25.98
C LEU A 69 -13.94 -8.78 -24.79
N PHE A 70 -12.91 -7.97 -25.04
CA PHE A 70 -12.09 -7.36 -24.01
C PHE A 70 -11.95 -5.85 -24.23
N ASP A 71 -11.82 -5.12 -23.12
CA ASP A 71 -11.13 -3.83 -23.11
C ASP A 71 -9.64 -4.13 -23.07
N VAL A 72 -8.87 -3.53 -23.97
CA VAL A 72 -7.45 -3.85 -24.19
C VAL A 72 -6.60 -2.71 -23.71
N GLU A 73 -5.64 -2.99 -22.85
CA GLU A 73 -4.68 -2.02 -22.32
C GLU A 73 -3.25 -2.45 -22.64
N GLU A 74 -2.42 -1.51 -23.04
CA GLU A 74 -0.97 -1.74 -23.10
C GLU A 74 -0.40 -1.81 -21.68
N GLU A 75 0.62 -2.64 -21.51
CA GLU A 75 1.34 -2.76 -20.25
C GLU A 75 2.00 -1.42 -19.89
N GLN A 76 1.82 -0.98 -18.66
CA GLN A 76 2.40 0.26 -18.14
C GLN A 76 3.48 -0.04 -17.11
N VAL A 77 4.29 0.96 -16.80
CA VAL A 77 5.27 0.92 -15.72
C VAL A 77 4.70 1.61 -14.49
N TYR A 78 4.66 0.88 -13.39
CA TYR A 78 4.35 1.40 -12.04
C TYR A 78 5.65 1.76 -11.34
N LYS A 79 5.61 2.80 -10.52
CA LYS A 79 6.80 3.30 -9.84
C LYS A 79 6.51 3.71 -8.40
N VAL A 80 7.53 3.62 -7.57
CA VAL A 80 7.64 4.42 -6.35
C VAL A 80 8.22 5.79 -6.72
N SER A 81 7.75 6.83 -6.08
CA SER A 81 8.22 8.20 -6.32
C SER A 81 8.42 8.93 -4.98
N PRO A 82 9.32 8.44 -4.10
CA PRO A 82 9.62 9.16 -2.88
C PRO A 82 10.39 10.44 -3.24
N ILE A 83 10.03 11.55 -2.61
CA ILE A 83 10.85 12.74 -2.60
C ILE A 83 11.87 12.54 -1.48
N THR A 84 13.13 12.31 -1.86
CA THR A 84 14.18 11.99 -0.91
C THR A 84 14.83 13.27 -0.39
N PHE A 85 14.71 13.54 0.90
CA PHE A 85 15.57 14.47 1.61
C PHE A 85 16.56 13.65 2.44
N VAL A 86 17.81 13.59 2.01
CA VAL A 86 18.87 12.96 2.82
C VAL A 86 19.27 13.95 3.90
N SER A 87 18.66 13.90 5.07
CA SER A 87 19.24 14.51 6.24
C SER A 87 20.28 13.56 6.80
N LYS A 88 21.54 13.95 6.81
CA LYS A 88 22.58 13.31 7.62
C LYS A 88 22.38 13.74 9.08
N GLY A 89 21.43 13.15 9.75
CA GLY A 89 21.18 13.34 11.17
C GLY A 89 21.64 12.10 11.92
N THR A 90 22.77 12.18 12.58
CA THR A 90 23.12 11.29 13.69
C THR A 90 22.41 11.83 14.94
N GLU A 91 21.17 11.53 15.12
CA GLU A 91 20.49 11.79 16.40
C GLU A 91 20.45 10.48 17.18
N ASN A 92 21.13 10.45 18.32
CA ASN A 92 20.90 9.48 19.38
C ASN A 92 19.49 9.79 19.96
N GLU A 93 18.47 9.20 19.37
CA GLU A 93 17.14 9.21 19.96
C GLU A 93 17.15 8.23 21.13
N ASN A 94 17.26 8.75 22.34
CA ASN A 94 16.97 7.99 23.55
C ASN A 94 15.45 7.80 23.62
N ASN A 95 14.94 6.82 22.89
CA ASN A 95 13.53 6.41 22.98
C ASN A 95 13.29 5.88 24.40
N LYS A 96 12.60 6.65 25.21
CA LYS A 96 12.18 6.25 26.54
C LYS A 96 10.71 5.82 26.47
N ILE A 97 10.45 4.58 26.83
CA ILE A 97 9.10 4.05 26.99
C ILE A 97 8.71 4.24 28.46
N LEU A 98 7.61 4.90 28.69
CA LEU A 98 7.01 5.06 30.02
C LEU A 98 5.72 4.26 30.10
N PHE A 99 5.55 3.56 31.20
CA PHE A 99 4.26 2.95 31.55
C PHE A 99 3.44 3.98 32.33
N VAL A 100 2.28 4.34 31.81
CA VAL A 100 1.35 5.24 32.45
C VAL A 100 0.10 4.48 32.83
N GLN A 101 -0.25 4.53 34.10
CA GLN A 101 -1.48 3.93 34.64
C GLN A 101 -2.50 5.04 34.88
N GLU A 102 -3.59 5.07 34.14
CA GLU A 102 -4.70 5.99 34.38
C GLU A 102 -5.70 5.45 35.42
N PRO A 103 -6.51 6.32 36.08
CA PRO A 103 -7.55 5.90 36.99
C PRO A 103 -8.60 5.07 36.24
N GLY A 104 -8.62 3.75 36.45
CA GLY A 104 -9.53 2.82 35.77
C GLY A 104 -8.87 1.50 35.37
N ASN A 105 -7.61 1.24 35.75
CA ASN A 105 -6.81 0.06 35.43
C ASN A 105 -6.42 -0.14 33.95
N LEU A 106 -6.49 0.89 33.12
CA LEU A 106 -5.90 0.83 31.78
C LEU A 106 -4.44 1.26 31.89
N GLU A 107 -3.55 0.35 31.49
CA GLU A 107 -2.12 0.64 31.40
C GLU A 107 -1.81 1.01 29.93
N PHE A 108 -1.11 2.12 29.69
CA PHE A 108 -0.65 2.56 28.38
C PHE A 108 0.87 2.62 28.38
N GLU A 109 1.45 2.22 27.26
CA GLU A 109 2.82 2.56 26.95
C GLU A 109 2.86 3.91 26.22
N VAL A 110 3.65 4.83 26.74
CA VAL A 110 3.91 6.12 26.12
C VAL A 110 5.36 6.14 25.66
N GLN A 111 5.55 6.23 24.38
CA GLN A 111 6.86 6.49 23.80
C GLN A 111 7.11 8.00 23.83
N GLU A 112 8.24 8.42 24.42
CA GLU A 112 8.73 9.80 24.40
C GLU A 112 9.74 10.02 23.28
N SER A 113 9.91 11.27 22.86
CA SER A 113 10.82 11.67 21.79
C SER A 113 10.51 10.94 20.47
N VAL A 114 9.24 10.77 20.20
CA VAL A 114 8.79 10.03 19.01
C VAL A 114 9.00 10.82 17.72
N PRO A 115 9.15 10.14 16.59
CA PRO A 115 9.05 10.77 15.29
C PRO A 115 7.73 11.56 15.17
N TRP A 116 7.79 12.73 14.56
CA TRP A 116 6.65 13.65 14.48
C TRP A 116 5.39 13.02 13.86
N HIS A 117 5.55 12.06 12.96
CA HIS A 117 4.42 11.40 12.30
C HIS A 117 3.58 10.58 13.28
N LEU A 118 4.19 9.95 14.29
CA LEU A 118 3.47 9.24 15.34
C LEU A 118 2.78 10.20 16.30
N ASP A 119 3.48 11.26 16.70
CA ASP A 119 2.91 12.31 17.57
C ASP A 119 1.67 12.93 16.92
N ARG A 120 1.76 13.31 15.62
CA ARG A 120 0.67 14.03 14.94
C ARG A 120 -0.61 13.22 14.83
N ILE A 121 -0.53 11.93 14.53
CA ILE A 121 -1.73 11.08 14.37
C ILE A 121 -2.41 10.70 15.68
N SER A 122 -1.75 10.93 16.82
CA SER A 122 -2.31 10.74 18.16
C SER A 122 -2.93 12.01 18.76
N LYS A 123 -2.89 13.13 18.03
CA LYS A 123 -3.36 14.43 18.47
C LYS A 123 -4.39 15.02 17.52
N ARG A 124 -5.41 15.68 18.08
CA ARG A 124 -6.38 16.43 17.28
C ARG A 124 -5.84 17.77 16.80
N ASN A 125 -5.05 18.43 17.63
CA ASN A 125 -4.58 19.79 17.42
C ASN A 125 -3.06 19.90 17.62
N LEU A 126 -2.44 20.90 16.99
CA LEU A 126 -1.10 21.37 17.33
C LEU A 126 -1.11 22.18 18.65
N PRO A 127 0.02 22.32 19.36
CA PRO A 127 1.36 21.82 19.01
C PRO A 127 1.56 20.34 19.33
N LEU A 128 2.56 19.72 18.70
CA LEU A 128 3.04 18.39 19.04
C LEU A 128 3.77 18.40 20.39
N ASP A 129 3.67 17.31 21.15
CA ASP A 129 4.28 17.19 22.48
C ASP A 129 5.42 16.16 22.57
N GLY A 130 5.74 15.51 21.44
CA GLY A 130 6.81 14.52 21.35
C GLY A 130 6.44 13.16 21.92
N THR A 131 5.15 12.85 22.06
CA THR A 131 4.67 11.59 22.64
C THR A 131 3.75 10.83 21.70
N TYR A 132 3.79 9.50 21.79
CA TYR A 132 2.86 8.60 21.15
C TYR A 132 2.41 7.53 22.15
N ALA A 133 1.14 7.58 22.50
CA ALA A 133 0.54 6.58 23.38
C ALA A 133 -0.05 5.44 22.55
N TYR A 134 0.33 4.23 22.88
CA TYR A 134 -0.21 3.03 22.29
C TYR A 134 -0.63 2.04 23.37
N SER A 135 -1.48 1.11 23.01
CA SER A 135 -2.07 0.16 23.96
C SER A 135 -1.04 -0.82 24.49
N GLU A 136 -1.22 -1.28 25.74
CA GLU A 136 -0.35 -2.22 26.43
C GLU A 136 -0.16 -3.60 25.80
N PRO A 137 0.94 -4.25 26.19
CA PRO A 137 2.32 -3.82 26.17
C PRO A 137 2.88 -3.91 24.74
N GLY A 138 3.12 -2.79 24.11
CA GLY A 138 3.70 -2.72 22.76
C GLY A 138 2.76 -3.15 21.63
N SER A 139 1.50 -3.39 21.90
CA SER A 139 0.56 -4.06 21.02
C SER A 139 -0.56 -3.15 20.54
N CYS A 140 -0.76 -3.09 19.24
CA CYS A 140 -2.00 -2.62 18.67
C CYS A 140 -3.03 -3.76 18.52
N HIS A 141 -2.63 -5.02 18.76
CA HIS A 141 -3.46 -6.19 18.66
C HIS A 141 -3.74 -6.78 20.06
N ARG A 142 -4.86 -6.39 20.67
CA ARG A 142 -5.31 -6.87 21.97
C ARG A 142 -6.38 -7.95 21.89
N ASN A 143 -7.13 -7.93 20.80
CA ASN A 143 -8.28 -8.80 20.63
C ASN A 143 -7.83 -10.18 20.14
N SER A 144 -7.89 -11.17 21.01
CA SER A 144 -7.59 -12.58 20.68
C SER A 144 -8.59 -13.18 19.66
N ASP A 145 -9.70 -12.49 19.38
CA ASP A 145 -10.71 -12.92 18.42
C ASP A 145 -10.43 -12.47 16.99
N VAL A 146 -9.32 -11.80 16.77
CA VAL A 146 -8.85 -11.39 15.44
C VAL A 146 -7.38 -11.75 15.26
N GLU A 147 -6.99 -12.15 14.05
CA GLU A 147 -5.61 -12.23 13.60
C GLU A 147 -5.42 -11.27 12.43
N ILE A 148 -4.51 -10.31 12.57
CA ILE A 148 -4.29 -9.28 11.56
C ILE A 148 -2.91 -9.48 10.92
N GLU A 149 -2.90 -9.52 9.59
CA GLU A 149 -1.68 -9.56 8.77
C GLU A 149 -1.64 -8.34 7.86
N THR A 150 -0.47 -7.72 7.76
CA THR A 150 -0.24 -6.65 6.80
C THR A 150 0.65 -7.14 5.67
N VAL A 151 0.19 -7.04 4.43
CA VAL A 151 0.98 -7.33 3.23
C VAL A 151 1.41 -6.04 2.57
N VAL A 152 2.72 -5.81 2.51
CA VAL A 152 3.34 -4.67 1.82
C VAL A 152 3.73 -5.11 0.41
N VAL A 153 3.03 -4.58 -0.59
CA VAL A 153 3.26 -4.84 -2.02
C VAL A 153 4.10 -3.70 -2.57
N ASP A 154 5.42 -3.91 -2.69
CA ASP A 154 6.41 -2.84 -2.90
C ASP A 154 7.72 -3.37 -3.52
N THR A 155 8.88 -2.81 -3.16
CA THR A 155 10.22 -3.23 -3.60
C THR A 155 10.81 -4.42 -2.83
N GLY A 156 10.03 -5.05 -1.96
CA GLY A 156 10.47 -6.04 -0.97
C GLY A 156 10.66 -5.43 0.40
N CYS A 157 11.29 -6.14 1.33
CA CYS A 157 11.72 -5.59 2.62
C CYS A 157 12.92 -6.35 3.21
N ASP A 158 13.71 -5.66 4.02
CA ASP A 158 14.76 -6.29 4.83
C ASP A 158 14.13 -6.94 6.07
N VAL A 159 13.76 -8.22 5.95
CA VAL A 159 13.14 -8.99 7.03
C VAL A 159 14.05 -9.21 8.24
N THR A 160 15.36 -8.98 8.06
CA THR A 160 16.36 -9.12 9.12
C THR A 160 16.61 -7.84 9.91
N HIS A 161 15.96 -6.74 9.52
CA HIS A 161 16.13 -5.46 10.18
C HIS A 161 15.74 -5.57 11.67
N PRO A 162 16.60 -5.11 12.62
CA PRO A 162 16.37 -5.28 14.06
C PRO A 162 15.04 -4.69 14.55
N GLU A 163 14.58 -3.63 13.95
CA GLU A 163 13.31 -2.96 14.25
C GLU A 163 12.07 -3.81 14.00
N PHE A 164 12.18 -4.88 13.20
CA PHE A 164 11.08 -5.81 12.97
C PHE A 164 11.02 -6.97 13.99
N GLU A 165 12.09 -7.23 14.73
CA GLU A 165 12.12 -8.26 15.80
C GLU A 165 11.60 -9.63 15.33
N GLY A 166 11.84 -9.98 14.06
CA GLY A 166 11.37 -11.24 13.43
C GLY A 166 9.91 -11.25 12.98
N ARG A 167 9.19 -10.13 13.04
CA ARG A 167 7.77 -10.02 12.62
C ARG A 167 7.59 -9.77 11.11
N ALA A 168 8.66 -9.54 10.36
CA ALA A 168 8.63 -9.38 8.92
C ALA A 168 8.97 -10.70 8.20
N THR A 169 8.27 -11.01 7.12
CA THR A 169 8.45 -12.20 6.29
C THR A 169 8.41 -11.83 4.82
N PHE A 170 9.40 -12.26 4.04
CA PHE A 170 9.36 -12.17 2.59
C PHE A 170 8.50 -13.31 2.03
N LEU A 171 7.61 -13.00 1.09
CA LEU A 171 6.68 -13.99 0.53
C LEU A 171 7.07 -14.42 -0.89
N GLU A 172 7.18 -13.47 -1.82
CA GLU A 172 7.36 -13.78 -3.24
C GLU A 172 7.87 -12.57 -4.01
N ASN A 173 8.56 -12.83 -5.14
CA ASN A 173 9.14 -11.84 -6.04
C ASN A 173 8.52 -11.96 -7.46
N PHE A 174 7.94 -10.87 -7.95
CA PHE A 174 7.29 -10.76 -9.26
C PHE A 174 8.02 -9.84 -10.24
N THR A 175 9.24 -9.42 -9.93
CA THR A 175 10.03 -8.52 -10.79
C THR A 175 10.83 -9.26 -11.85
N GLY A 176 11.13 -10.53 -11.61
CA GLY A 176 11.99 -11.36 -12.48
C GLY A 176 13.50 -11.13 -12.26
N ASP A 177 13.91 -10.37 -11.25
CA ASP A 177 15.31 -10.10 -10.95
C ASP A 177 15.99 -11.15 -10.06
N ASN A 178 15.32 -12.19 -9.62
CA ASN A 178 15.81 -13.26 -8.73
C ASN A 178 16.42 -12.76 -7.40
N GLU A 179 16.08 -11.55 -6.97
CA GLU A 179 16.58 -10.93 -5.75
C GLU A 179 15.46 -10.83 -4.69
N ASP A 180 15.42 -11.79 -3.77
CA ASP A 180 14.42 -11.88 -2.72
C ASP A 180 14.73 -10.94 -1.54
N TYR A 181 15.10 -9.70 -1.84
CA TYR A 181 15.35 -8.65 -0.86
C TYR A 181 14.96 -7.27 -1.41
N ASP A 182 15.00 -6.26 -0.56
CA ASP A 182 14.73 -4.88 -0.94
C ASP A 182 16.02 -4.17 -1.42
N GLY A 183 16.26 -4.15 -2.72
CA GLY A 183 17.38 -3.45 -3.35
C GLY A 183 17.19 -1.93 -3.52
N ASN A 184 16.00 -1.41 -3.18
CA ASN A 184 15.64 0.00 -3.35
C ASN A 184 15.61 0.80 -2.03
N SER A 185 15.20 0.17 -0.94
CA SER A 185 14.93 0.73 0.39
C SER A 185 13.49 1.21 0.61
N HIS A 186 12.68 1.39 -0.42
CA HIS A 186 11.34 1.96 -0.29
C HIS A 186 10.38 1.02 0.47
N GLY A 187 10.35 -0.26 0.13
CA GLY A 187 9.46 -1.22 0.79
C GLY A 187 9.84 -1.49 2.25
N THR A 188 11.15 -1.49 2.58
CA THR A 188 11.61 -1.56 3.98
C THR A 188 11.16 -0.33 4.77
N HIS A 189 11.23 0.86 4.14
CA HIS A 189 10.80 2.11 4.77
C HIS A 189 9.30 2.11 5.04
N CYS A 190 8.49 1.71 4.06
CA CYS A 190 7.05 1.57 4.20
C CYS A 190 6.68 0.53 5.28
N SER A 191 7.35 -0.62 5.29
CA SER A 191 7.17 -1.66 6.30
C SER A 191 7.46 -1.15 7.71
N GLY A 192 8.50 -0.32 7.85
CA GLY A 192 8.87 0.30 9.13
C GLY A 192 7.83 1.28 9.66
N ILE A 193 7.18 2.06 8.80
CA ILE A 193 6.07 2.96 9.20
C ILE A 193 4.85 2.16 9.64
N VAL A 194 4.57 1.01 9.01
CA VAL A 194 3.50 0.12 9.49
C VAL A 194 3.79 -0.36 10.89
N GLY A 195 4.97 -0.97 11.13
CA GLY A 195 5.11 -1.79 12.30
C GLY A 195 6.53 -2.01 12.84
N SER A 196 7.49 -1.09 12.61
CA SER A 196 8.76 -1.18 13.33
C SER A 196 8.60 -0.75 14.78
N LYS A 197 9.50 -1.21 15.63
CA LYS A 197 9.49 -0.96 17.07
C LYS A 197 9.51 0.54 17.39
N THR A 198 10.37 1.30 16.73
CA THR A 198 10.57 2.74 16.99
C THR A 198 9.65 3.62 16.15
N TYR A 199 9.52 3.33 14.86
CA TYR A 199 8.88 4.22 13.87
C TYR A 199 7.48 3.76 13.46
N GLY A 200 7.07 2.57 13.88
CA GLY A 200 5.83 1.95 13.47
C GLY A 200 4.61 2.49 14.22
N VAL A 201 3.50 2.62 13.51
CA VAL A 201 2.19 2.96 14.07
C VAL A 201 1.65 1.78 14.89
N CYS A 202 1.72 0.56 14.35
CA CYS A 202 1.30 -0.67 15.02
C CYS A 202 2.53 -1.55 15.28
N LYS A 203 3.13 -1.41 16.46
CA LYS A 203 4.48 -1.92 16.77
C LYS A 203 4.60 -3.45 16.80
N ASP A 204 3.51 -4.18 16.92
CA ASP A 204 3.43 -5.63 16.88
C ASP A 204 2.85 -6.19 15.57
N ALA A 205 2.66 -5.34 14.55
CA ALA A 205 2.14 -5.78 13.26
C ALA A 205 2.96 -6.91 12.65
N LYS A 206 2.27 -7.95 12.17
CA LYS A 206 2.86 -9.00 11.34
C LYS A 206 2.95 -8.52 9.90
N ILE A 207 4.16 -8.38 9.39
CA ILE A 207 4.44 -7.80 8.07
C ILE A 207 4.85 -8.89 7.09
N PHE A 208 4.21 -8.90 5.95
CA PHE A 208 4.51 -9.80 4.84
C PHE A 208 4.83 -8.98 3.61
N CYS A 209 5.97 -9.24 2.97
CA CYS A 209 6.44 -8.42 1.85
C CYS A 209 6.30 -9.20 0.54
N VAL A 210 5.66 -8.59 -0.44
CA VAL A 210 5.57 -9.06 -1.83
C VAL A 210 6.30 -8.06 -2.70
N LYS A 211 7.35 -8.53 -3.38
CA LYS A 211 8.17 -7.69 -4.25
C LYS A 211 7.56 -7.66 -5.65
N VAL A 212 7.09 -6.49 -6.05
CA VAL A 212 6.53 -6.23 -7.39
C VAL A 212 7.28 -5.13 -8.12
N LEU A 213 8.20 -4.46 -7.45
CA LEU A 213 9.05 -3.39 -7.96
C LEU A 213 10.51 -3.78 -7.77
N ASP A 214 11.33 -3.51 -8.77
CA ASP A 214 12.76 -3.82 -8.79
C ASP A 214 13.62 -2.86 -7.93
N SER A 215 14.92 -3.00 -7.99
CA SER A 215 15.86 -2.12 -7.29
C SER A 215 15.84 -0.66 -7.77
N GLN A 216 15.24 -0.38 -8.92
CA GLN A 216 15.01 0.98 -9.43
C GLN A 216 13.62 1.51 -9.03
N GLY A 217 12.86 0.75 -8.25
CA GLY A 217 11.51 1.11 -7.81
C GLY A 217 10.47 1.05 -8.93
N SER A 218 10.67 0.21 -9.94
CA SER A 218 9.83 0.09 -11.12
C SER A 218 9.31 -1.34 -11.30
N GLY A 219 8.07 -1.49 -11.76
CA GLY A 219 7.47 -2.78 -12.08
C GLY A 219 6.41 -2.66 -13.16
N SER A 220 6.15 -3.75 -13.87
CA SER A 220 5.11 -3.79 -14.92
C SER A 220 3.71 -3.93 -14.32
N THR A 221 2.69 -3.50 -15.06
CA THR A 221 1.28 -3.71 -14.66
C THR A 221 1.00 -5.18 -14.36
N SER A 222 1.47 -6.08 -15.22
CA SER A 222 1.25 -7.51 -15.03
C SER A 222 1.94 -8.06 -13.79
N GLY A 223 3.18 -7.63 -13.51
CA GLY A 223 3.92 -8.02 -12.31
C GLY A 223 3.23 -7.54 -11.03
N VAL A 224 2.80 -6.27 -11.00
CA VAL A 224 2.06 -5.72 -9.85
C VAL A 224 0.74 -6.46 -9.63
N ILE A 225 -0.05 -6.69 -10.69
CA ILE A 225 -1.33 -7.43 -10.58
C ILE A 225 -1.08 -8.88 -10.13
N ALA A 226 -0.04 -9.55 -10.64
CA ALA A 226 0.31 -10.90 -10.22
C ALA A 226 0.65 -10.97 -8.72
N GLY A 227 1.47 -10.02 -8.23
CA GLY A 227 1.83 -9.95 -6.81
C GLY A 227 0.63 -9.65 -5.89
N MET A 228 -0.24 -8.72 -6.30
CA MET A 228 -1.50 -8.47 -5.59
C MET A 228 -2.40 -9.70 -5.53
N ASN A 229 -2.55 -10.38 -6.68
CA ASN A 229 -3.36 -11.60 -6.78
C ASN A 229 -2.78 -12.74 -5.90
N TYR A 230 -1.47 -12.89 -5.87
CA TYR A 230 -0.80 -13.83 -4.97
C TYR A 230 -1.13 -13.53 -3.50
N ALA A 231 -1.00 -12.27 -3.05
CA ALA A 231 -1.34 -11.87 -1.69
C ALA A 231 -2.82 -12.13 -1.37
N PHE A 232 -3.72 -11.85 -2.30
CA PHE A 232 -5.15 -12.08 -2.14
C PHE A 232 -5.50 -13.57 -2.08
N ASN A 233 -4.95 -14.40 -2.95
CA ASN A 233 -5.19 -15.85 -2.94
C ASN A 233 -4.64 -16.49 -1.65
N ARG A 234 -3.44 -16.06 -1.20
CA ARG A 234 -2.89 -16.47 0.10
C ARG A 234 -3.86 -16.14 1.25
N HIS A 235 -4.45 -14.94 1.23
CA HIS A 235 -5.47 -14.55 2.19
C HIS A 235 -6.67 -15.51 2.16
N LEU A 236 -7.28 -15.75 0.99
CA LEU A 236 -8.44 -16.62 0.84
C LEU A 236 -8.19 -18.06 1.32
N GLU A 237 -6.99 -18.59 1.04
CA GLU A 237 -6.60 -19.92 1.52
C GLU A 237 -6.43 -19.98 3.03
N LYS A 238 -5.87 -18.95 3.64
CA LYS A 238 -5.72 -18.86 5.10
C LYS A 238 -7.05 -18.58 5.79
N GLU A 239 -7.89 -17.72 5.25
CA GLU A 239 -9.22 -17.39 5.78
C GLU A 239 -10.12 -18.64 5.89
N LYS A 240 -10.08 -19.53 4.88
CA LYS A 240 -10.80 -20.82 4.94
C LYS A 240 -10.44 -21.66 6.17
N LYS A 241 -9.19 -21.56 6.66
CA LYS A 241 -8.68 -22.30 7.82
C LYS A 241 -8.81 -21.49 9.12
N ASN A 242 -8.81 -20.19 9.02
CA ASN A 242 -8.89 -19.26 10.15
C ASN A 242 -9.83 -18.08 9.83
N PRO A 243 -11.12 -18.19 10.16
CA PRO A 243 -12.11 -17.12 9.91
C PRO A 243 -11.84 -15.82 10.70
N LYS A 244 -10.95 -15.87 11.70
CA LYS A 244 -10.51 -14.69 12.46
C LYS A 244 -9.51 -13.82 11.68
N LEU A 245 -8.96 -14.32 10.55
CA LEU A 245 -7.96 -13.60 9.78
C LEU A 245 -8.54 -12.33 9.16
N ARG A 246 -7.77 -11.25 9.27
CA ARG A 246 -7.93 -9.99 8.55
C ARG A 246 -6.62 -9.66 7.85
N THR A 247 -6.67 -9.29 6.60
CA THR A 247 -5.45 -8.94 5.85
C THR A 247 -5.56 -7.52 5.31
N ILE A 248 -4.56 -6.71 5.57
CA ILE A 248 -4.44 -5.36 5.06
C ILE A 248 -3.35 -5.35 3.98
N MET A 249 -3.67 -4.89 2.79
CA MET A 249 -2.70 -4.69 1.71
C MET A 249 -2.33 -3.22 1.61
N SER A 250 -1.04 -2.93 1.73
CA SER A 250 -0.42 -1.62 1.58
C SER A 250 0.23 -1.51 0.21
N MET A 251 -0.12 -0.46 -0.56
CA MET A 251 0.44 -0.23 -1.89
C MET A 251 0.92 1.22 -2.01
N SER A 252 2.20 1.44 -1.79
CA SER A 252 2.86 2.74 -1.89
C SER A 252 3.43 2.96 -3.30
N LEU A 253 2.65 2.68 -4.32
CA LEU A 253 3.03 2.73 -5.74
C LEU A 253 1.89 3.28 -6.60
N GLY A 254 2.22 3.73 -7.79
CA GLY A 254 1.24 4.23 -8.74
C GLY A 254 1.77 4.31 -10.17
N GLY A 255 0.83 4.44 -11.11
CA GLY A 255 1.07 4.60 -12.52
C GLY A 255 -0.04 5.38 -13.21
N GLY A 256 -0.01 5.44 -14.54
CA GLY A 256 -1.10 5.97 -15.35
C GLY A 256 -2.41 5.24 -15.05
N LYS A 257 -3.54 5.83 -15.47
CA LYS A 257 -4.85 5.22 -15.26
C LYS A 257 -4.95 3.88 -16.01
N SER A 258 -5.27 2.81 -15.29
CA SER A 258 -5.46 1.46 -15.80
C SER A 258 -6.78 0.89 -15.30
N LEU A 259 -7.60 0.42 -16.24
CA LEU A 259 -8.85 -0.27 -15.92
C LEU A 259 -8.58 -1.63 -15.29
N ALA A 260 -7.56 -2.34 -15.78
CA ALA A 260 -7.13 -3.63 -15.26
C ALA A 260 -6.74 -3.54 -13.79
N MET A 261 -5.86 -2.59 -13.44
CA MET A 261 -5.42 -2.35 -12.07
C MET A 261 -6.59 -2.00 -11.15
N ASN A 262 -7.43 -1.04 -11.57
CA ASN A 262 -8.58 -0.63 -10.77
C ASN A 262 -9.56 -1.78 -10.54
N ARG A 263 -9.91 -2.53 -11.60
CA ARG A 263 -10.82 -3.68 -11.47
C ARG A 263 -10.25 -4.79 -10.60
N ALA A 264 -8.93 -5.07 -10.69
CA ALA A 264 -8.28 -6.03 -9.80
C ALA A 264 -8.50 -5.66 -8.33
N VAL A 265 -8.16 -4.43 -7.97
CA VAL A 265 -8.29 -3.91 -6.59
C VAL A 265 -9.76 -3.89 -6.13
N GLU A 266 -10.67 -3.38 -6.97
CA GLU A 266 -12.11 -3.29 -6.67
C GLU A 266 -12.74 -4.68 -6.46
N ASN A 267 -12.32 -5.69 -7.25
CA ASN A 267 -12.84 -7.05 -7.09
C ASN A 267 -12.29 -7.75 -5.84
N MET A 268 -11.04 -7.48 -5.42
CA MET A 268 -10.52 -8.03 -4.16
C MET A 268 -11.38 -7.63 -2.97
N VAL A 269 -11.64 -6.33 -2.79
CA VAL A 269 -12.47 -5.84 -1.66
C VAL A 269 -13.95 -6.16 -1.80
N LYS A 270 -14.44 -6.47 -3.00
CA LYS A 270 -15.79 -6.95 -3.23
C LYS A 270 -15.93 -8.46 -2.92
N THR A 271 -14.89 -9.24 -3.19
CA THR A 271 -14.91 -10.70 -3.03
C THR A 271 -14.72 -11.11 -1.57
N SER A 272 -13.87 -10.40 -0.80
CA SER A 272 -13.64 -10.72 0.62
C SER A 272 -14.00 -9.52 1.51
N ASN A 273 -14.77 -9.79 2.56
CA ASN A 273 -15.11 -8.82 3.59
C ASN A 273 -14.01 -8.63 4.66
N THR A 274 -12.95 -9.41 4.60
CA THR A 274 -11.85 -9.48 5.55
C THR A 274 -10.51 -9.09 4.93
N PHE A 275 -10.56 -8.56 3.68
CA PHE A 275 -9.41 -8.05 2.95
C PHE A 275 -9.53 -6.54 2.76
N TYR A 276 -8.51 -5.80 3.19
CA TYR A 276 -8.50 -4.34 3.26
C TYR A 276 -7.36 -3.77 2.41
N ILE A 277 -7.57 -2.64 1.76
CA ILE A 277 -6.58 -2.06 0.85
C ILE A 277 -6.44 -0.56 1.09
N ALA A 278 -5.20 -0.11 1.25
CA ALA A 278 -4.82 1.29 1.22
C ALA A 278 -3.74 1.53 0.16
N VAL A 279 -3.89 2.61 -0.60
CA VAL A 279 -3.00 2.96 -1.71
C VAL A 279 -2.59 4.42 -1.65
N ALA A 280 -1.40 4.74 -2.17
CA ALA A 280 -0.92 6.10 -2.30
C ALA A 280 -1.72 6.89 -3.35
N ALA A 281 -2.02 8.15 -3.06
CA ALA A 281 -2.67 9.05 -4.02
C ALA A 281 -1.77 9.44 -5.20
N GLY A 282 -0.43 9.41 -4.99
CA GLY A 282 0.59 9.86 -5.92
C GLY A 282 1.19 11.21 -5.52
N ASN A 283 2.26 11.63 -6.21
CA ASN A 283 3.11 12.75 -5.82
C ASN A 283 3.34 13.77 -6.97
N GLU A 284 2.41 13.87 -7.90
CA GLU A 284 2.49 14.70 -9.10
C GLU A 284 1.74 16.04 -8.97
N ASN A 285 1.23 16.37 -7.79
CA ASN A 285 0.36 17.52 -7.55
C ASN A 285 -0.81 17.59 -8.54
N SER A 286 -1.46 16.47 -8.77
CA SER A 286 -2.51 16.31 -9.78
C SER A 286 -3.74 15.59 -9.23
N ASP A 287 -4.80 15.48 -10.05
CA ASP A 287 -6.02 14.75 -9.70
C ASP A 287 -5.76 13.24 -9.65
N ALA A 288 -5.85 12.64 -8.45
CA ALA A 288 -5.67 11.22 -8.21
C ALA A 288 -6.66 10.33 -9.01
N CYS A 289 -7.77 10.88 -9.51
CA CYS A 289 -8.69 10.16 -10.38
C CYS A 289 -8.08 9.79 -11.75
N ARG A 290 -6.90 10.33 -12.07
CA ARG A 290 -6.17 10.06 -13.32
C ARG A 290 -5.06 9.02 -13.17
N THR A 291 -4.87 8.47 -12.00
CA THR A 291 -3.83 7.47 -11.70
C THR A 291 -4.44 6.18 -11.15
N SER A 292 -3.72 5.08 -11.23
CA SER A 292 -4.11 3.78 -10.65
C SER A 292 -2.98 3.23 -9.79
N PRO A 293 -3.30 2.53 -8.68
CA PRO A 293 -4.65 2.17 -8.20
C PRO A 293 -5.42 3.30 -7.48
N ALA A 294 -4.89 4.53 -7.36
CA ALA A 294 -5.47 5.63 -6.59
C ALA A 294 -6.94 5.96 -6.97
N SER A 295 -7.33 5.74 -8.24
CA SER A 295 -8.69 5.98 -8.73
C SER A 295 -9.65 4.78 -8.57
N ALA A 296 -9.22 3.66 -7.99
CA ALA A 296 -10.07 2.51 -7.71
C ALA A 296 -11.09 2.83 -6.60
N ARG A 297 -12.27 2.19 -6.67
CA ARG A 297 -13.35 2.42 -5.72
C ARG A 297 -13.29 1.44 -4.55
N GLY A 298 -13.86 1.84 -3.43
CA GLY A 298 -14.03 0.95 -2.26
C GLY A 298 -12.79 0.79 -1.39
N ILE A 299 -11.69 1.49 -1.67
CA ILE A 299 -10.42 1.43 -0.95
C ILE A 299 -10.09 2.75 -0.26
N LEU A 300 -9.05 2.80 0.53
CA LEU A 300 -8.46 4.01 1.09
C LEU A 300 -7.39 4.55 0.14
N THR A 301 -7.60 5.73 -0.42
CA THR A 301 -6.60 6.46 -1.21
C THR A 301 -6.04 7.60 -0.37
N VAL A 302 -4.73 7.55 -0.09
CA VAL A 302 -4.07 8.29 0.95
C VAL A 302 -3.24 9.43 0.39
N MET A 303 -3.52 10.64 0.86
CA MET A 303 -2.79 11.88 0.54
C MET A 303 -1.71 12.18 1.57
N ALA A 304 -0.76 13.05 1.23
CA ALA A 304 0.34 13.45 2.10
C ALA A 304 0.18 14.86 2.67
N MET A 305 0.48 14.99 3.99
CA MET A 305 0.57 16.26 4.69
C MET A 305 1.88 16.41 5.45
N GLY A 306 2.22 17.65 5.80
CA GLY A 306 3.38 18.01 6.60
C GLY A 306 3.07 18.14 8.09
N ARG A 307 4.13 18.41 8.87
CA ARG A 307 4.09 18.53 10.32
C ARG A 307 3.25 19.74 10.83
N ASP A 308 3.07 20.71 9.98
CA ASP A 308 2.35 21.99 10.22
C ASP A 308 0.91 21.97 9.69
N ASP A 309 0.36 20.78 9.45
CA ASP A 309 -0.97 20.57 8.87
C ASP A 309 -1.14 21.14 7.45
N GLN A 310 -0.04 21.45 6.76
CA GLN A 310 -0.09 21.83 5.35
C GLN A 310 -0.21 20.60 4.46
N ARG A 311 -1.06 20.65 3.44
CA ARG A 311 -0.99 19.65 2.36
C ARG A 311 0.42 19.65 1.76
N ALA A 312 1.03 18.49 1.64
CA ALA A 312 2.31 18.40 0.95
C ALA A 312 2.17 18.92 -0.50
N TYR A 313 3.07 19.80 -0.93
CA TYR A 313 2.98 20.48 -2.22
C TYR A 313 2.91 19.52 -3.41
N PHE A 314 3.51 18.35 -3.28
CA PHE A 314 3.54 17.29 -4.29
C PHE A 314 2.31 16.38 -4.24
N SER A 315 1.58 16.28 -3.11
CA SER A 315 0.50 15.31 -2.93
C SER A 315 -0.56 15.45 -4.01
N ASN A 316 -0.96 14.33 -4.60
CA ASN A 316 -2.18 14.30 -5.40
C ASN A 316 -3.41 14.55 -4.53
N TYR A 317 -4.52 14.93 -5.16
CA TYR A 317 -5.75 15.40 -4.52
C TYR A 317 -7.00 15.00 -5.30
N GLY A 318 -8.16 15.44 -4.86
CA GLY A 318 -9.42 15.28 -5.59
C GLY A 318 -10.37 14.27 -4.97
N LYS A 319 -11.53 14.09 -5.62
CA LYS A 319 -12.66 13.28 -5.09
C LYS A 319 -12.38 11.78 -4.98
N CYS A 320 -11.33 11.27 -5.62
CA CYS A 320 -10.93 9.87 -5.50
C CYS A 320 -10.11 9.61 -4.23
N CYS A 321 -9.62 10.67 -3.59
CA CYS A 321 -8.87 10.56 -2.34
C CYS A 321 -9.81 10.31 -1.14
N SER A 322 -9.27 9.78 -0.06
CA SER A 322 -10.02 9.43 1.14
C SER A 322 -9.61 10.24 2.36
N ILE A 323 -8.30 10.32 2.64
CA ILE A 323 -7.77 10.81 3.91
C ILE A 323 -6.32 11.27 3.74
N TYR A 324 -5.88 12.21 4.56
CA TYR A 324 -4.48 12.59 4.69
C TYR A 324 -3.79 11.77 5.78
N GLY A 325 -2.57 11.31 5.47
CA GLY A 325 -1.61 10.81 6.45
C GLY A 325 -0.35 11.67 6.44
N THR A 326 0.50 11.47 7.41
CA THR A 326 1.79 12.14 7.53
C THR A 326 2.74 11.67 6.42
N GLY A 327 3.26 12.59 5.61
CA GLY A 327 4.00 12.20 4.41
C GLY A 327 5.18 13.10 4.05
N VAL A 328 5.58 14.02 4.93
CA VAL A 328 6.73 14.91 4.68
C VAL A 328 7.79 14.67 5.74
N GLU A 329 9.03 14.38 5.31
CA GLU A 329 10.17 14.13 6.22
C GLU A 329 9.86 13.04 7.28
N VAL A 330 9.34 11.91 6.83
CA VAL A 330 9.03 10.76 7.69
C VAL A 330 10.26 9.86 7.83
N LYS A 331 10.71 9.65 9.06
CA LYS A 331 11.83 8.76 9.38
C LYS A 331 11.34 7.34 9.58
N SER A 332 12.04 6.38 8.94
CA SER A 332 11.76 4.94 9.10
C SER A 332 12.96 4.08 8.72
N THR A 333 12.80 2.77 8.79
CA THR A 333 13.81 1.74 8.51
C THR A 333 14.20 1.69 7.03
N ILE A 334 15.47 1.36 6.76
CA ILE A 334 15.96 0.98 5.42
C ILE A 334 16.89 -0.22 5.56
N PRO A 335 17.20 -0.98 4.49
CA PRO A 335 18.02 -2.17 4.58
C PRO A 335 19.38 -1.97 5.28
N GLY A 336 19.83 -3.03 5.94
CA GLY A 336 21.11 -3.07 6.65
C GLY A 336 21.07 -2.45 8.05
N GLY A 337 19.91 -2.50 8.73
CA GLY A 337 19.75 -2.00 10.10
C GLY A 337 19.83 -0.47 10.21
N LYS A 338 19.57 0.24 9.10
CA LYS A 338 19.68 1.70 9.00
C LYS A 338 18.31 2.37 8.95
N THR A 339 18.34 3.69 9.03
CA THR A 339 17.14 4.54 8.88
C THR A 339 17.35 5.63 7.85
N ALA A 340 16.27 6.12 7.26
CA ALA A 340 16.26 7.27 6.35
C ALA A 340 15.01 8.12 6.55
N VAL A 341 15.04 9.33 6.03
CA VAL A 341 13.91 10.28 6.01
C VAL A 341 13.44 10.42 4.57
N TYR A 342 12.19 10.02 4.31
CA TYR A 342 11.55 10.14 3.00
C TYR A 342 10.30 11.00 3.06
N SER A 343 9.88 11.52 1.89
CA SER A 343 8.62 12.24 1.73
C SER A 343 7.84 11.66 0.56
N GLY A 344 6.51 11.59 0.71
CA GLY A 344 5.62 11.08 -0.33
C GLY A 344 4.29 10.61 0.26
N SER A 345 3.26 10.51 -0.57
CA SER A 345 2.04 9.76 -0.23
C SER A 345 2.34 8.28 0.05
N SER A 346 3.52 7.82 -0.40
CA SER A 346 4.09 6.51 -0.09
C SER A 346 4.42 6.32 1.41
N MET A 347 4.69 7.39 2.15
CA MET A 347 4.93 7.34 3.61
C MET A 347 3.61 7.50 4.39
N SER A 348 2.68 8.26 3.84
CA SER A 348 1.33 8.40 4.41
C SER A 348 0.52 7.11 4.35
N THR A 349 0.67 6.32 3.28
CA THR A 349 -0.09 5.08 3.08
C THR A 349 0.18 4.03 4.16
N PRO A 350 1.43 3.67 4.49
CA PRO A 350 1.71 2.72 5.57
C PRO A 350 1.33 3.26 6.95
N GLU A 351 1.31 4.57 7.18
CA GLU A 351 0.76 5.17 8.40
C GLU A 351 -0.73 4.83 8.53
N ILE A 352 -1.53 5.04 7.47
CA ILE A 352 -2.95 4.65 7.43
C ILE A 352 -3.12 3.14 7.61
N VAL A 353 -2.23 2.33 7.05
CA VAL A 353 -2.24 0.86 7.23
C VAL A 353 -1.97 0.48 8.69
N GLY A 354 -1.02 1.14 9.35
CA GLY A 354 -0.81 0.97 10.79
C GLY A 354 -2.03 1.38 11.61
N THR A 355 -2.68 2.49 11.25
CA THR A 355 -3.93 2.94 11.87
C THR A 355 -5.06 1.93 11.64
N LEU A 356 -5.17 1.33 10.44
CA LEU A 356 -6.14 0.26 10.16
C LEU A 356 -5.97 -0.95 11.08
N ASN A 357 -4.73 -1.32 11.43
CA ASN A 357 -4.49 -2.40 12.38
C ASN A 357 -5.18 -2.14 13.72
N HIS A 358 -5.07 -0.92 14.27
CA HIS A 358 -5.77 -0.52 15.49
C HIS A 358 -7.30 -0.58 15.36
N TYR A 359 -7.84 -0.13 14.23
CA TYR A 359 -9.28 -0.17 13.99
C TYR A 359 -9.82 -1.58 13.85
N LEU A 360 -9.10 -2.47 13.18
CA LEU A 360 -9.51 -3.86 13.01
C LEU A 360 -9.43 -4.68 14.29
N ASP A 361 -8.52 -4.33 15.19
CA ASP A 361 -8.49 -4.90 16.54
C ASP A 361 -9.73 -4.52 17.36
N GLN A 362 -10.14 -3.25 17.25
CA GLN A 362 -11.32 -2.73 17.94
C GLN A 362 -12.63 -3.19 17.28
N PHE A 363 -12.68 -3.29 15.96
CA PHE A 363 -13.88 -3.55 15.16
C PHE A 363 -13.69 -4.72 14.17
N PRO A 364 -13.33 -5.92 14.63
CA PRO A 364 -12.92 -7.03 13.76
C PRO A 364 -14.03 -7.55 12.82
N GLN A 365 -15.28 -7.20 13.09
CA GLN A 365 -16.45 -7.58 12.28
C GLN A 365 -16.73 -6.62 11.11
N MET A 366 -16.09 -5.44 11.07
CA MET A 366 -16.33 -4.45 10.03
C MET A 366 -15.61 -4.84 8.72
N ASN A 367 -16.32 -4.80 7.60
CA ASN A 367 -15.72 -4.94 6.28
C ASN A 367 -15.02 -3.66 5.82
N MET A 368 -14.36 -3.70 4.65
CA MET A 368 -13.59 -2.55 4.11
C MET A 368 -14.42 -1.26 4.04
N LYS A 369 -15.67 -1.34 3.60
CA LYS A 369 -16.55 -0.16 3.51
C LYS A 369 -16.83 0.42 4.89
N GLN A 370 -17.22 -0.43 5.84
CA GLN A 370 -17.57 -0.01 7.19
C GLN A 370 -16.38 0.57 7.96
N ILE A 371 -15.19 -0.09 7.86
CA ILE A 371 -13.99 0.38 8.53
C ILE A 371 -13.50 1.71 7.94
N LYS A 372 -13.60 1.87 6.61
CA LYS A 372 -13.33 3.15 5.94
C LYS A 372 -14.25 4.25 6.44
N GLU A 373 -15.57 4.01 6.46
CA GLU A 373 -16.55 4.97 6.96
C GLU A 373 -16.23 5.36 8.41
N LYS A 374 -15.90 4.38 9.27
CA LYS A 374 -15.54 4.60 10.65
C LYS A 374 -14.27 5.44 10.80
N MET A 375 -13.21 5.14 10.07
CA MET A 375 -11.98 5.92 10.09
C MET A 375 -12.19 7.36 9.61
N LEU A 376 -13.02 7.57 8.56
CA LEU A 376 -13.32 8.91 8.05
C LEU A 376 -14.22 9.71 9.03
N GLU A 377 -15.11 9.03 9.76
CA GLU A 377 -15.90 9.64 10.82
C GLU A 377 -15.03 10.15 11.97
N ASP A 378 -14.10 9.30 12.42
CA ASP A 378 -13.20 9.58 13.54
C ASP A 378 -12.01 10.49 13.15
N ALA A 379 -11.76 10.71 11.86
CA ALA A 379 -10.68 11.59 11.38
C ALA A 379 -10.78 13.01 11.94
N THR A 380 -9.64 13.66 12.09
CA THR A 380 -9.60 15.09 12.41
C THR A 380 -10.01 15.88 11.17
N LYS A 381 -11.00 16.76 11.31
CA LYS A 381 -11.68 17.43 10.20
C LYS A 381 -11.21 18.86 10.04
N ASP A 382 -11.11 19.29 8.79
CA ASP A 382 -10.91 20.69 8.37
C ASP A 382 -9.64 21.38 8.91
N THR A 383 -8.61 20.57 9.26
CA THR A 383 -7.34 21.07 9.76
C THR A 383 -6.28 21.26 8.68
N ILE A 384 -6.44 20.62 7.53
CA ILE A 384 -5.42 20.66 6.48
C ILE A 384 -5.53 21.97 5.70
N GLU A 385 -4.50 22.79 5.82
CA GLU A 385 -4.35 24.02 5.05
C GLU A 385 -3.88 23.73 3.61
N GLY A 386 -4.26 24.59 2.67
CA GLY A 386 -3.95 24.39 1.25
C GLY A 386 -4.69 23.23 0.60
N ASN A 387 -5.77 22.71 1.24
CA ASN A 387 -6.59 21.63 0.69
C ASN A 387 -7.35 22.08 -0.56
N PRO A 388 -7.17 21.41 -1.74
CA PRO A 388 -7.88 21.78 -2.96
C PRO A 388 -9.39 21.54 -2.88
N LYS A 389 -10.17 22.29 -3.65
CA LYS A 389 -11.63 22.08 -3.76
C LYS A 389 -11.95 20.63 -4.15
N PHE A 390 -13.05 20.11 -3.64
CA PHE A 390 -13.54 18.73 -3.89
C PHE A 390 -12.59 17.62 -3.39
N THR A 391 -11.65 17.97 -2.50
CA THR A 391 -10.78 17.02 -1.82
C THR A 391 -11.24 16.87 -0.38
N PRO A 392 -11.37 15.64 0.16
CA PRO A 392 -11.68 15.45 1.59
C PRO A 392 -10.63 16.14 2.47
N ASN A 393 -11.05 16.97 3.42
CA ASN A 393 -10.17 17.59 4.41
C ASN A 393 -10.27 16.80 5.73
N LEU A 394 -9.67 15.61 5.71
CA LEU A 394 -9.71 14.63 6.80
C LEU A 394 -8.29 14.15 7.06
N MET A 395 -7.82 14.29 8.28
CA MET A 395 -6.51 13.80 8.72
C MET A 395 -6.65 12.55 9.56
N SER A 396 -5.77 11.58 9.35
CA SER A 396 -5.66 10.36 10.15
C SER A 396 -5.61 10.66 11.65
N PHE A 397 -6.31 9.82 12.41
CA PHE A 397 -6.28 9.86 13.86
C PHE A 397 -6.33 8.44 14.43
N VAL A 398 -5.33 8.11 15.22
CA VAL A 398 -5.32 6.85 15.98
C VAL A 398 -6.16 7.05 17.24
N LYS A 399 -7.42 6.59 17.16
CA LYS A 399 -8.33 6.67 18.29
C LYS A 399 -7.96 5.62 19.33
N ARG A 400 -7.76 6.03 20.58
CA ARG A 400 -7.67 5.12 21.72
C ARG A 400 -9.06 4.66 22.14
N GLN A 401 -9.15 3.53 22.84
CA GLN A 401 -10.45 2.98 23.29
C GLN A 401 -11.24 3.93 24.20
N ASP A 402 -10.55 4.88 24.84
CA ASP A 402 -11.11 5.81 25.81
C ASP A 402 -11.33 7.23 25.26
N ASP A 403 -10.97 7.49 24.01
CA ASP A 403 -11.31 8.72 23.29
C ASP A 403 -12.69 8.60 22.63
#